data_310a7654e5f251d90ddd9e56368b39e0
#
_entry.id   310a7654e5f251d90ddd9e56368b39e0
#
_cell.length_a   1.000
_cell.length_b   1.000
_cell.length_c   1.000
_cell.angle_alpha   90.00
_cell.angle_beta   90.00
_cell.angle_gamma   90.00
#
_symmetry.space_group_name_H-M   'P 1'
#
loop_
_entity.id
_entity.type
_entity.pdbx_description
1 polymer ?
#
loop_
_entity_poly.entity_id
_entity_poly.type
_entity_poly.pdbx_seq_one_letter_code
_entity_poly.pdbx_strand_id
1 'polypeptide(L)'
;MDLLTEEEIKSIAKKRGFNKVLRWRWEEFSDKAIGHLGDHIKLFLDVEGNGTSLTLNLFVKCMPRSDEWKAEYIKELGFFNKEYVMLSQLFNNFENGTGYRKWRPDLLFIKENIFVFENVSFDGYVMPLQEDTMSFEELKASVETLARFHAQSYIYEERKSKELGRPYRIWEDYSEYLQERTFQTDWRDTGRNAAMDYLKIYSKYKSEPNFNRYIDSIVPGLFTKGLELMQPSKEYRNAVVHRDLWSNNILIKKERISPPHVLIVDFQTVIYTSPLLDLSSLIYFNTTRGDRDIWTDDFIEVYYTVLSEELEASGIDVNSILDKASLRDAYEKSRLFAITQAALITPVIAMTKEKCEAIFFNPESVRRLNVESRSQELIDVAKEDENYKARVTELLDEIVERYVFPKPST
;
A
#
# COMPACT_ATOMS: atom_id res chain seq x y z
N MET A 1 -10.56 29.60 -1.01
CA MET A 1 -9.16 29.23 -0.73
C MET A 1 -8.57 28.71 -2.03
N ASP A 2 -7.67 29.45 -2.63
CA ASP A 2 -7.13 29.07 -3.93
C ASP A 2 -5.84 28.26 -3.73
N LEU A 3 -5.98 26.92 -3.71
CA LEU A 3 -4.84 25.99 -3.66
C LEU A 3 -4.02 26.04 -4.95
N LEU A 4 -4.66 26.37 -6.06
CA LEU A 4 -4.08 26.47 -7.39
C LEU A 4 -4.35 27.86 -7.97
N THR A 5 -3.42 28.38 -8.72
CA THR A 5 -3.59 29.60 -9.52
C THR A 5 -4.49 29.34 -10.73
N GLU A 6 -5.05 30.38 -11.32
CA GLU A 6 -5.86 30.26 -12.54
C GLU A 6 -5.06 29.64 -13.71
N GLU A 7 -3.76 29.94 -13.80
CA GLU A 7 -2.87 29.36 -14.82
C GLU A 7 -2.66 27.87 -14.62
N GLU A 8 -2.48 27.41 -13.36
CA GLU A 8 -2.37 26.00 -13.02
C GLU A 8 -3.67 25.26 -13.36
N ILE A 9 -4.83 25.84 -13.05
CA ILE A 9 -6.16 25.27 -13.41
C ILE A 9 -6.33 25.18 -14.91
N LYS A 10 -5.95 26.21 -15.69
CA LYS A 10 -5.96 26.15 -17.16
C LYS A 10 -5.02 25.09 -17.71
N SER A 11 -3.87 24.90 -17.09
CA SER A 11 -2.92 23.85 -17.45
C SER A 11 -3.52 22.44 -17.28
N ILE A 12 -4.24 22.21 -16.18
CA ILE A 12 -4.95 20.94 -15.93
C ILE A 12 -6.00 20.68 -17.01
N ALA A 13 -6.85 21.68 -17.32
CA ALA A 13 -7.86 21.56 -18.37
C ALA A 13 -7.23 21.26 -19.73
N LYS A 14 -6.12 21.93 -20.09
CA LYS A 14 -5.38 21.71 -21.32
C LYS A 14 -4.84 20.28 -21.43
N LYS A 15 -4.35 19.70 -20.33
CA LYS A 15 -3.87 18.31 -20.31
C LYS A 15 -4.98 17.29 -20.62
N ARG A 16 -6.24 17.65 -20.36
CA ARG A 16 -7.43 16.86 -20.73
C ARG A 16 -8.03 17.25 -22.08
N GLY A 17 -7.36 18.10 -22.88
CA GLY A 17 -7.80 18.49 -24.23
C GLY A 17 -8.78 19.68 -24.28
N PHE A 18 -8.96 20.38 -23.16
CA PHE A 18 -9.85 21.55 -23.08
C PHE A 18 -9.04 22.84 -23.05
N ASN A 19 -9.48 23.82 -23.82
CA ASN A 19 -8.77 25.09 -24.00
C ASN A 19 -9.39 26.27 -23.24
N LYS A 20 -10.57 26.08 -22.63
CA LYS A 20 -11.27 27.10 -21.88
C LYS A 20 -11.83 26.53 -20.57
N VAL A 21 -11.55 27.22 -19.47
CA VAL A 21 -12.15 26.98 -18.16
C VAL A 21 -13.22 28.06 -17.94
N LEU A 22 -14.45 27.64 -17.65
CA LEU A 22 -15.58 28.52 -17.42
C LEU A 22 -15.67 28.94 -15.96
N ARG A 23 -15.52 27.96 -15.08
CA ARG A 23 -15.51 28.16 -13.62
C ARG A 23 -14.91 26.93 -12.95
N TRP A 24 -14.57 27.06 -11.67
CA TRP A 24 -14.16 25.94 -10.81
C TRP A 24 -14.72 26.09 -9.41
N ARG A 25 -14.81 24.95 -8.69
CA ARG A 25 -15.20 24.92 -7.29
C ARG A 25 -14.47 23.80 -6.56
N TRP A 26 -14.27 24.04 -5.26
CA TRP A 26 -13.65 23.11 -4.33
C TRP A 26 -14.71 22.53 -3.39
N GLU A 27 -14.62 21.23 -3.10
CA GLU A 27 -15.43 20.58 -2.08
C GLU A 27 -14.52 19.69 -1.24
N GLU A 28 -14.66 19.74 0.07
CA GLU A 28 -13.95 18.81 0.95
C GLU A 28 -14.56 17.42 0.85
N PHE A 29 -13.74 16.38 1.03
CA PHE A 29 -14.28 15.03 1.21
C PHE A 29 -15.00 15.00 2.55
N SER A 30 -16.25 14.53 2.56
CA SER A 30 -17.04 14.36 3.78
C SER A 30 -16.54 13.20 4.64
N ASP A 31 -15.91 12.21 4.00
CA ASP A 31 -15.37 11.05 4.68
C ASP A 31 -13.92 11.32 5.10
N LYS A 32 -13.71 11.46 6.40
CA LYS A 32 -12.38 11.36 7.01
C LYS A 32 -11.97 9.89 7.00
N ALA A 33 -11.38 9.43 5.90
CA ALA A 33 -10.91 8.05 5.83
C ALA A 33 -9.73 7.84 6.76
N ILE A 34 -9.69 6.66 7.36
CA ILE A 34 -8.61 6.21 8.24
C ILE A 34 -7.29 6.16 7.46
N GLY A 35 -6.21 6.65 8.05
CA GLY A 35 -4.87 6.55 7.48
C GLY A 35 -4.47 7.67 6.53
N HIS A 36 -5.31 8.65 6.25
CA HIS A 36 -4.93 9.78 5.41
C HIS A 36 -3.98 10.72 6.14
N LEU A 37 -2.73 10.77 5.68
CA LEU A 37 -1.74 11.71 6.18
C LEU A 37 -1.94 13.11 5.59
N GLY A 38 -2.55 13.27 4.39
CA GLY A 38 -2.86 14.54 3.76
C GLY A 38 -4.34 14.94 3.86
N ASP A 39 -4.64 16.17 3.46
CA ASP A 39 -6.01 16.61 3.20
C ASP A 39 -6.44 16.18 1.80
N HIS A 40 -7.68 15.73 1.67
CA HIS A 40 -8.30 15.32 0.42
C HIS A 40 -9.42 16.27 0.03
N ILE A 41 -9.42 16.71 -1.23
CA ILE A 41 -10.34 17.73 -1.73
C ILE A 41 -10.82 17.31 -3.12
N LYS A 42 -12.08 17.60 -3.43
CA LYS A 42 -12.65 17.49 -4.77
C LYS A 42 -12.49 18.83 -5.48
N LEU A 43 -11.97 18.82 -6.69
CA LEU A 43 -11.92 19.97 -7.57
C LEU A 43 -12.79 19.69 -8.80
N PHE A 44 -13.75 20.55 -9.06
CA PHE A 44 -14.62 20.49 -10.22
C PHE A 44 -14.26 21.62 -11.16
N LEU A 45 -13.98 21.31 -12.42
CA LEU A 45 -13.69 22.29 -13.47
C LEU A 45 -14.75 22.21 -14.55
N ASP A 46 -15.55 23.23 -14.73
CA ASP A 46 -16.41 23.36 -15.89
C ASP A 46 -15.57 23.87 -17.06
N VAL A 47 -15.43 23.05 -18.10
CA VAL A 47 -14.53 23.27 -19.22
C VAL A 47 -15.25 23.22 -20.56
N GLU A 48 -14.69 23.92 -21.56
CA GLU A 48 -15.18 23.95 -22.93
C GLU A 48 -14.01 23.75 -23.90
N GLY A 49 -14.23 22.90 -24.91
CA GLY A 49 -13.26 22.64 -25.97
C GLY A 49 -13.85 21.72 -27.04
N ASN A 50 -13.43 21.91 -28.31
CA ASN A 50 -13.85 21.10 -29.46
C ASN A 50 -15.37 20.94 -29.61
N GLY A 51 -16.14 22.01 -29.26
CA GLY A 51 -17.61 21.99 -29.32
C GLY A 51 -18.30 21.21 -28.19
N THR A 52 -17.55 20.75 -27.18
CA THR A 52 -18.06 20.00 -26.01
C THR A 52 -17.85 20.84 -24.75
N SER A 53 -18.84 20.83 -23.87
CA SER A 53 -18.75 21.40 -22.54
C SER A 53 -19.07 20.32 -21.50
N LEU A 54 -18.22 20.17 -20.47
CA LEU A 54 -18.41 19.20 -19.42
C LEU A 54 -17.74 19.66 -18.11
N THR A 55 -18.02 18.95 -17.01
CA THR A 55 -17.35 19.14 -15.73
C THR A 55 -16.31 18.03 -15.53
N LEU A 56 -15.04 18.42 -15.43
CA LEU A 56 -13.98 17.51 -14.99
C LEU A 56 -14.06 17.35 -13.45
N ASN A 57 -14.08 16.13 -13.00
CA ASN A 57 -14.07 15.76 -11.59
C ASN A 57 -12.68 15.32 -11.20
N LEU A 58 -12.04 16.02 -10.28
CA LEU A 58 -10.65 15.83 -9.93
C LEU A 58 -10.51 15.55 -8.43
N PHE A 59 -9.53 14.71 -8.09
CA PHE A 59 -9.10 14.43 -6.74
C PHE A 59 -7.82 15.19 -6.44
N VAL A 60 -7.78 15.90 -5.33
CA VAL A 60 -6.61 16.67 -4.91
C VAL A 60 -6.16 16.19 -3.53
N LYS A 61 -4.90 15.74 -3.47
CA LYS A 61 -4.18 15.42 -2.23
C LYS A 61 -3.24 16.58 -1.92
N CYS A 62 -3.30 17.12 -0.70
CA CYS A 62 -2.39 18.17 -0.28
C CYS A 62 -1.96 18.01 1.17
N MET A 63 -0.91 18.73 1.57
CA MET A 63 -0.46 18.79 2.96
C MET A 63 -1.62 19.25 3.86
N PRO A 64 -1.73 18.75 5.11
CA PRO A 64 -2.73 19.20 6.07
C PRO A 64 -2.67 20.72 6.24
N ARG A 65 -3.85 21.36 6.19
CA ARG A 65 -3.99 22.82 6.21
C ARG A 65 -4.43 23.37 7.56
N SER A 66 -5.16 22.57 8.32
CA SER A 66 -5.76 22.95 9.60
C SER A 66 -5.11 22.30 10.83
N ASP A 67 -4.17 21.38 10.61
CA ASP A 67 -3.46 20.65 11.66
C ASP A 67 -1.94 20.83 11.48
N GLU A 68 -1.39 21.85 12.14
CA GLU A 68 0.03 22.18 12.05
C GLU A 68 0.93 21.05 12.57
N TRP A 69 0.54 20.39 13.66
CA TRP A 69 1.30 19.26 14.21
C TRP A 69 1.36 18.11 13.21
N LYS A 70 0.22 17.76 12.62
CA LYS A 70 0.17 16.69 11.60
C LYS A 70 0.99 17.06 10.36
N ALA A 71 0.93 18.32 9.94
CA ALA A 71 1.69 18.81 8.78
C ALA A 71 3.21 18.72 9.06
N GLU A 72 3.67 19.09 10.25
CA GLU A 72 5.07 19.03 10.63
C GLU A 72 5.56 17.58 10.76
N TYR A 73 4.78 16.73 11.39
CA TYR A 73 5.07 15.29 11.49
C TYR A 73 5.22 14.62 10.11
N ILE A 74 4.31 14.90 9.18
CA ILE A 74 4.38 14.37 7.81
C ILE A 74 5.60 14.89 7.07
N LYS A 75 5.95 16.14 7.29
CA LYS A 75 7.15 16.76 6.70
C LYS A 75 8.43 16.12 7.21
N GLU A 76 8.53 15.83 8.52
CA GLU A 76 9.66 15.13 9.12
C GLU A 76 9.82 13.70 8.57
N LEU A 77 8.72 13.00 8.35
CA LEU A 77 8.73 11.66 7.72
C LEU A 77 9.11 11.70 6.24
N GLY A 78 9.00 12.87 5.60
CA GLY A 78 9.35 13.08 4.20
C GLY A 78 8.43 12.40 3.19
N PHE A 79 7.23 11.98 3.58
CA PHE A 79 6.31 11.22 2.74
C PHE A 79 5.85 12.00 1.51
N PHE A 80 5.44 13.26 1.68
CA PHE A 80 5.03 14.10 0.55
C PHE A 80 6.17 14.36 -0.44
N ASN A 81 7.38 14.62 0.07
CA ASN A 81 8.55 14.81 -0.79
C ASN A 81 8.91 13.54 -1.57
N LYS A 82 8.84 12.38 -0.90
CA LYS A 82 9.04 11.09 -1.56
C LYS A 82 8.01 10.87 -2.69
N GLU A 83 6.73 11.02 -2.37
CA GLU A 83 5.65 10.85 -3.35
C GLU A 83 5.76 11.85 -4.50
N TYR A 84 6.11 13.12 -4.21
CA TYR A 84 6.36 14.14 -5.21
C TYR A 84 7.46 13.72 -6.19
N VAL A 85 8.61 13.29 -5.69
CA VAL A 85 9.73 12.87 -6.54
C VAL A 85 9.37 11.61 -7.34
N MET A 86 8.69 10.64 -6.73
CA MET A 86 8.27 9.44 -7.45
C MET A 86 7.30 9.79 -8.58
N LEU A 87 6.25 10.55 -8.30
CA LEU A 87 5.22 10.89 -9.29
C LEU A 87 5.72 11.86 -10.37
N SER A 88 6.57 12.84 -10.01
CA SER A 88 7.04 13.87 -10.96
C SER A 88 8.27 13.48 -11.77
N GLN A 89 9.07 12.52 -11.29
CA GLN A 89 10.32 12.13 -11.94
C GLN A 89 10.32 10.67 -12.38
N LEU A 90 10.29 9.72 -11.42
CA LEU A 90 10.44 8.30 -11.75
C LEU A 90 9.23 7.77 -12.54
N PHE A 91 8.01 7.99 -12.06
CA PHE A 91 6.79 7.45 -12.70
C PHE A 91 6.39 8.16 -13.99
N ASN A 92 7.03 9.28 -14.33
CA ASN A 92 6.95 9.84 -15.68
C ASN A 92 7.65 8.96 -16.74
N ASN A 93 8.54 8.08 -16.30
CA ASN A 93 9.22 7.10 -17.15
C ASN A 93 8.52 5.73 -17.16
N PHE A 94 7.47 5.56 -16.36
CA PHE A 94 6.65 4.37 -16.26
C PHE A 94 5.39 4.54 -17.11
N GLU A 95 5.04 3.50 -17.84
CA GLU A 95 3.79 3.48 -18.59
C GLU A 95 2.63 3.11 -17.66
N ASN A 96 1.63 4.00 -17.56
CA ASN A 96 0.44 3.74 -16.74
C ASN A 96 -0.54 2.73 -17.38
N GLY A 97 -0.32 2.41 -18.65
CA GLY A 97 -1.27 1.59 -19.40
C GLY A 97 -2.59 2.31 -19.69
N THR A 98 -3.49 1.61 -20.37
CA THR A 98 -4.85 2.07 -20.67
C THR A 98 -5.86 0.95 -20.45
N GLY A 99 -7.13 1.29 -20.21
CA GLY A 99 -8.16 0.31 -19.94
C GLY A 99 -7.79 -0.59 -18.75
N TYR A 100 -7.95 -1.90 -18.91
CA TYR A 100 -7.64 -2.88 -17.85
C TYR A 100 -6.14 -3.04 -17.53
N ARG A 101 -5.25 -2.43 -18.30
CA ARG A 101 -3.81 -2.44 -17.99
C ARG A 101 -3.39 -1.24 -17.16
N LYS A 102 -4.27 -0.27 -16.94
CA LYS A 102 -4.01 0.91 -16.10
C LYS A 102 -3.85 0.48 -14.65
N TRP A 103 -2.77 0.94 -14.00
CA TRP A 103 -2.47 0.52 -12.62
C TRP A 103 -2.60 1.63 -11.57
N ARG A 104 -2.72 2.89 -11.98
CA ARG A 104 -2.97 4.04 -11.07
C ARG A 104 -3.85 5.09 -11.73
N PRO A 105 -4.50 5.98 -10.96
CA PRO A 105 -5.14 7.17 -11.51
C PRO A 105 -4.15 8.07 -12.26
N ASP A 106 -4.64 8.77 -13.30
CA ASP A 106 -3.81 9.71 -14.04
C ASP A 106 -3.47 10.93 -13.19
N LEU A 107 -2.19 11.27 -13.14
CA LEU A 107 -1.70 12.50 -12.54
C LEU A 107 -1.84 13.65 -13.55
N LEU A 108 -2.65 14.64 -13.21
CA LEU A 108 -2.95 15.76 -14.10
C LEU A 108 -2.08 16.99 -13.80
N PHE A 109 -1.78 17.21 -12.53
CA PHE A 109 -0.91 18.30 -12.11
C PHE A 109 -0.21 17.91 -10.80
N ILE A 110 1.00 18.41 -10.60
CA ILE A 110 1.76 18.19 -9.39
C ILE A 110 2.63 19.39 -9.07
N LYS A 111 2.66 19.77 -7.81
CA LYS A 111 3.67 20.62 -7.20
C LYS A 111 3.94 20.13 -5.77
N GLU A 112 4.99 20.61 -5.15
CA GLU A 112 5.63 20.01 -3.95
C GLU A 112 4.66 19.47 -2.88
N ASN A 113 3.56 20.17 -2.63
CA ASN A 113 2.60 19.84 -1.58
C ASN A 113 1.17 19.63 -2.11
N ILE A 114 0.98 19.54 -3.42
CA ILE A 114 -0.34 19.41 -4.06
C ILE A 114 -0.24 18.48 -5.26
N PHE A 115 -1.03 17.43 -5.24
CA PHE A 115 -1.15 16.41 -6.30
C PHE A 115 -2.59 16.39 -6.80
N VAL A 116 -2.78 16.54 -8.11
CA VAL A 116 -4.11 16.54 -8.74
C VAL A 116 -4.22 15.33 -9.66
N PHE A 117 -5.13 14.46 -9.34
CA PHE A 117 -5.45 13.26 -10.09
C PHE A 117 -6.85 13.33 -10.71
N GLU A 118 -7.12 12.49 -11.68
CA GLU A 118 -8.50 12.19 -12.04
C GLU A 118 -9.25 11.60 -10.84
N ASN A 119 -10.52 11.93 -10.71
CA ASN A 119 -11.35 11.34 -9.65
C ASN A 119 -12.09 10.12 -10.19
N VAL A 120 -11.48 8.96 -10.07
CA VAL A 120 -11.99 7.69 -10.60
C VAL A 120 -13.24 7.18 -9.88
N SER A 121 -13.65 7.79 -8.76
CA SER A 121 -14.92 7.43 -8.11
C SER A 121 -16.13 7.70 -9.01
N PHE A 122 -16.03 8.67 -9.91
CA PHE A 122 -17.05 8.95 -10.92
C PHE A 122 -17.09 7.89 -12.04
N ASP A 123 -16.03 7.13 -12.19
CA ASP A 123 -15.96 5.98 -13.11
C ASP A 123 -16.35 4.65 -12.44
N GLY A 124 -16.82 4.71 -11.19
CA GLY A 124 -17.33 3.57 -10.45
C GLY A 124 -16.28 2.80 -9.63
N TYR A 125 -15.08 3.38 -9.41
CA TYR A 125 -14.10 2.82 -8.49
C TYR A 125 -14.44 3.17 -7.05
N VAL A 126 -14.35 2.18 -6.18
CA VAL A 126 -14.59 2.31 -4.74
C VAL A 126 -13.46 1.67 -3.94
N MET A 127 -13.20 2.16 -2.74
CA MET A 127 -12.35 1.48 -1.77
C MET A 127 -13.14 0.32 -1.16
N PRO A 128 -12.54 -0.86 -0.98
CA PRO A 128 -13.12 -1.91 -0.13
C PRO A 128 -13.30 -1.40 1.30
N LEU A 129 -14.26 -1.97 2.03
CA LEU A 129 -14.37 -1.71 3.47
C LEU A 129 -13.13 -2.26 4.16
N GLN A 130 -12.58 -1.49 5.08
CA GLN A 130 -11.30 -1.84 5.72
C GLN A 130 -11.40 -3.09 6.61
N GLU A 131 -12.54 -3.31 7.24
CA GLU A 131 -12.83 -4.46 8.09
C GLU A 131 -13.08 -5.76 7.31
N ASP A 132 -13.37 -5.65 6.01
CA ASP A 132 -13.62 -6.80 5.14
C ASP A 132 -12.33 -7.41 4.57
N THR A 133 -12.45 -8.64 4.08
CA THR A 133 -11.43 -9.27 3.23
C THR A 133 -11.88 -9.22 1.78
N MET A 134 -10.90 -9.25 0.86
CA MET A 134 -11.19 -9.29 -0.57
C MET A 134 -11.62 -10.68 -1.01
N SER A 135 -12.53 -10.75 -1.97
CA SER A 135 -12.84 -11.98 -2.69
C SER A 135 -11.64 -12.42 -3.55
N PHE A 136 -11.64 -13.70 -3.98
CA PHE A 136 -10.61 -14.22 -4.87
C PHE A 136 -10.42 -13.36 -6.13
N GLU A 137 -11.53 -12.97 -6.78
CA GLU A 137 -11.47 -12.18 -8.02
C GLU A 137 -10.95 -10.74 -7.79
N GLU A 138 -11.29 -10.11 -6.68
CA GLU A 138 -10.77 -8.79 -6.32
C GLU A 138 -9.28 -8.84 -6.03
N LEU A 139 -8.85 -9.84 -5.28
CA LEU A 139 -7.44 -10.00 -4.96
C LEU A 139 -6.62 -10.42 -6.19
N LYS A 140 -7.17 -11.27 -7.06
CA LYS A 140 -6.56 -11.61 -8.34
C LYS A 140 -6.31 -10.37 -9.19
N ALA A 141 -7.32 -9.51 -9.36
CA ALA A 141 -7.19 -8.26 -10.12
C ALA A 141 -6.16 -7.31 -9.46
N SER A 142 -6.08 -7.31 -8.12
CA SER A 142 -5.06 -6.55 -7.38
C SER A 142 -3.65 -7.06 -7.64
N VAL A 143 -3.46 -8.39 -7.66
CA VAL A 143 -2.19 -9.04 -8.00
C VAL A 143 -1.77 -8.76 -9.45
N GLU A 144 -2.70 -8.81 -10.40
CA GLU A 144 -2.45 -8.45 -11.80
C GLU A 144 -1.98 -7.00 -11.94
N THR A 145 -2.66 -6.08 -11.24
CA THR A 145 -2.30 -4.65 -11.22
C THR A 145 -0.93 -4.43 -10.59
N LEU A 146 -0.63 -5.13 -9.50
CA LEU A 146 0.67 -5.08 -8.84
C LEU A 146 1.80 -5.57 -9.74
N ALA A 147 1.59 -6.67 -10.48
CA ALA A 147 2.58 -7.20 -11.41
C ALA A 147 2.89 -6.18 -12.53
N ARG A 148 1.86 -5.50 -13.07
CA ARG A 148 2.03 -4.42 -14.05
C ARG A 148 2.84 -3.25 -13.50
N PHE A 149 2.56 -2.83 -12.26
CA PHE A 149 3.34 -1.78 -11.60
C PHE A 149 4.81 -2.19 -11.44
N HIS A 150 5.10 -3.38 -10.93
CA HIS A 150 6.47 -3.85 -10.73
C HIS A 150 7.23 -4.01 -12.05
N ALA A 151 6.57 -4.47 -13.12
CA ALA A 151 7.15 -4.60 -14.45
C ALA A 151 7.78 -3.29 -14.94
N GLN A 152 7.16 -2.15 -14.60
CA GLN A 152 7.65 -0.83 -15.02
C GLN A 152 9.05 -0.53 -14.48
N SER A 153 9.40 -1.03 -13.30
CA SER A 153 10.75 -0.87 -12.75
C SER A 153 11.79 -1.56 -13.64
N TYR A 154 11.53 -2.78 -14.04
CA TYR A 154 12.44 -3.58 -14.87
C TYR A 154 12.52 -3.04 -16.29
N ILE A 155 11.39 -2.67 -16.89
CA ILE A 155 11.33 -2.08 -18.23
C ILE A 155 12.15 -0.78 -18.29
N TYR A 156 12.00 0.08 -17.28
CA TYR A 156 12.77 1.32 -17.20
C TYR A 156 14.27 1.05 -17.01
N GLU A 157 14.65 0.14 -16.11
CA GLU A 157 16.05 -0.21 -15.88
C GLU A 157 16.72 -0.81 -17.12
N GLU A 158 16.06 -1.72 -17.84
CA GLU A 158 16.60 -2.32 -19.05
C GLU A 158 16.71 -1.31 -20.19
N ARG A 159 15.72 -0.43 -20.36
CA ARG A 159 15.78 0.66 -21.33
C ARG A 159 16.97 1.57 -21.04
N LYS A 160 17.09 2.02 -19.79
CA LYS A 160 18.17 2.92 -19.36
C LYS A 160 19.56 2.24 -19.45
N SER A 161 19.62 0.95 -19.16
CA SER A 161 20.85 0.16 -19.33
C SER A 161 21.33 0.12 -20.78
N LYS A 162 20.40 -0.03 -21.74
CA LYS A 162 20.70 0.02 -23.19
C LYS A 162 21.18 1.41 -23.61
N GLU A 163 20.51 2.46 -23.13
CA GLU A 163 20.90 3.85 -23.42
C GLU A 163 22.32 4.19 -22.92
N LEU A 164 22.67 3.71 -21.72
CA LEU A 164 23.94 3.96 -21.07
C LEU A 164 25.07 3.01 -21.52
N GLY A 165 24.74 1.91 -22.20
CA GLY A 165 25.71 0.86 -22.55
C GLY A 165 26.28 0.11 -21.35
N ARG A 166 25.62 0.17 -20.18
CA ARG A 166 25.99 -0.54 -18.94
C ARG A 166 24.76 -0.86 -18.11
N PRO A 167 24.83 -1.84 -17.19
CA PRO A 167 23.76 -2.08 -16.25
C PRO A 167 23.41 -0.79 -15.46
N TYR A 168 22.12 -0.50 -15.38
CA TYR A 168 21.56 0.59 -14.58
C TYR A 168 20.51 0.04 -13.63
N ARG A 169 20.42 0.63 -12.45
CA ARG A 169 19.38 0.34 -11.44
C ARG A 169 18.78 1.63 -10.93
N ILE A 170 17.48 1.63 -10.71
CA ILE A 170 16.72 2.77 -10.16
C ILE A 170 17.38 3.29 -8.87
N TRP A 171 17.96 2.38 -8.08
CA TRP A 171 18.69 2.71 -6.86
C TRP A 171 19.82 3.73 -7.06
N GLU A 172 20.46 3.77 -8.24
CA GLU A 172 21.56 4.69 -8.51
C GLU A 172 21.13 6.16 -8.40
N ASP A 173 19.95 6.50 -8.94
CA ASP A 173 19.47 7.87 -8.99
C ASP A 173 18.49 8.21 -7.86
N TYR A 174 17.80 7.19 -7.27
CA TYR A 174 16.66 7.41 -6.38
C TYR A 174 16.84 6.79 -4.97
N SER A 175 18.04 6.31 -4.61
CA SER A 175 18.28 5.65 -3.30
C SER A 175 17.89 6.52 -2.11
N GLU A 176 18.10 7.84 -2.19
CA GLU A 176 17.69 8.77 -1.13
C GLU A 176 16.19 8.71 -0.82
N TYR A 177 15.35 8.51 -1.83
CA TYR A 177 13.89 8.47 -1.69
C TYR A 177 13.35 7.05 -1.48
N LEU A 178 14.05 6.03 -2.00
CA LEU A 178 13.59 4.64 -2.02
C LEU A 178 14.10 3.79 -0.85
N GLN A 179 14.96 4.34 0.01
CA GLN A 179 15.34 3.69 1.26
C GLN A 179 14.26 3.86 2.32
N GLU A 180 14.13 2.86 3.20
CA GLU A 180 13.30 2.97 4.39
C GLU A 180 14.02 3.83 5.44
N ARG A 181 13.37 4.88 5.93
CA ARG A 181 13.90 5.78 6.96
C ARG A 181 13.30 5.53 8.35
N THR A 182 12.19 4.79 8.41
CA THR A 182 11.38 4.58 9.62
C THR A 182 11.53 3.17 10.17
N PHE A 183 12.78 2.67 10.29
CA PHE A 183 13.04 1.33 10.84
C PHE A 183 12.61 1.20 12.29
N GLN A 184 12.94 2.19 13.10
CA GLN A 184 12.61 2.24 14.52
C GLN A 184 11.70 3.44 14.78
N THR A 185 10.45 3.18 15.09
CA THR A 185 9.46 4.19 15.48
C THR A 185 8.66 3.66 16.66
N ASP A 186 8.24 4.57 17.52
CA ASP A 186 7.37 4.26 18.65
C ASP A 186 6.09 3.53 18.18
N TRP A 187 5.56 3.92 17.02
CA TRP A 187 4.39 3.27 16.41
C TRP A 187 4.60 1.77 16.13
N ARG A 188 5.80 1.39 15.66
CA ARG A 188 6.14 -0.02 15.42
C ARG A 188 6.32 -0.77 16.72
N ASP A 189 6.97 -0.14 17.71
CA ASP A 189 7.23 -0.74 19.01
C ASP A 189 5.93 -0.95 19.81
N THR A 190 5.05 0.05 19.83
CA THR A 190 3.72 -0.08 20.46
C THR A 190 2.87 -1.15 19.80
N GLY A 191 2.91 -1.25 18.45
CA GLY A 191 2.20 -2.28 17.71
C GLY A 191 2.70 -3.69 17.98
N ARG A 192 4.02 -3.89 17.94
CA ARG A 192 4.65 -5.17 18.30
C ARG A 192 4.28 -5.59 19.72
N ASN A 193 4.43 -4.68 20.67
CA ASN A 193 4.11 -4.96 22.09
C ASN A 193 2.63 -5.32 22.25
N ALA A 194 1.73 -4.61 21.57
CA ALA A 194 0.30 -4.91 21.58
C ALA A 194 -0.02 -6.30 20.99
N ALA A 195 0.65 -6.70 19.89
CA ALA A 195 0.52 -8.04 19.34
C ALA A 195 1.00 -9.12 20.31
N MET A 196 2.10 -8.87 21.02
CA MET A 196 2.63 -9.79 22.04
C MET A 196 1.68 -9.92 23.24
N ASP A 197 1.14 -8.82 23.74
CA ASP A 197 0.20 -8.81 24.86
C ASP A 197 -1.13 -9.49 24.46
N TYR A 198 -1.58 -9.26 23.25
CA TYR A 198 -2.75 -9.90 22.67
C TYR A 198 -2.58 -11.44 22.60
N LEU A 199 -1.44 -11.91 22.09
CA LEU A 199 -1.09 -13.33 22.02
C LEU A 199 -1.12 -14.01 23.41
N LYS A 200 -0.58 -13.37 24.43
CA LYS A 200 -0.58 -13.91 25.81
C LYS A 200 -1.99 -14.13 26.37
N ILE A 201 -2.98 -13.40 25.86
CA ILE A 201 -4.38 -13.47 26.33
C ILE A 201 -5.23 -14.39 25.45
N TYR A 202 -5.13 -14.26 24.11
CA TYR A 202 -6.08 -14.84 23.18
C TYR A 202 -5.55 -15.99 22.32
N SER A 203 -4.21 -16.19 22.24
CA SER A 203 -3.65 -17.29 21.48
C SER A 203 -4.19 -18.64 21.94
N LYS A 204 -4.48 -19.53 20.99
CA LYS A 204 -4.82 -20.92 21.27
C LYS A 204 -3.65 -21.69 21.92
N TYR A 205 -2.43 -21.17 21.79
CA TYR A 205 -1.20 -21.73 22.38
C TYR A 205 -0.85 -21.19 23.77
N LYS A 206 -1.65 -20.27 24.33
CA LYS A 206 -1.35 -19.61 25.62
C LYS A 206 -1.17 -20.56 26.82
N SER A 207 -1.71 -21.77 26.73
CA SER A 207 -1.57 -22.81 27.76
C SER A 207 -0.32 -23.70 27.59
N GLU A 208 0.45 -23.51 26.50
CA GLU A 208 1.68 -24.26 26.27
C GLU A 208 2.75 -23.88 27.32
N PRO A 209 3.55 -24.84 27.80
CA PRO A 209 4.60 -24.56 28.76
C PRO A 209 5.58 -23.47 28.27
N ASN A 210 5.85 -22.48 29.10
CA ASN A 210 6.74 -21.35 28.78
C ASN A 210 6.29 -20.45 27.62
N PHE A 211 5.03 -20.51 27.20
CA PHE A 211 4.52 -19.73 26.08
C PHE A 211 4.90 -18.24 26.17
N ASN A 212 4.59 -17.58 27.29
CA ASN A 212 4.90 -16.15 27.47
C ASN A 212 6.42 -15.88 27.34
N ARG A 213 7.26 -16.75 27.86
CA ARG A 213 8.72 -16.62 27.73
C ARG A 213 9.17 -16.70 26.26
N TYR A 214 8.57 -17.61 25.49
CA TYR A 214 8.88 -17.71 24.05
C TYR A 214 8.39 -16.49 23.28
N ILE A 215 7.17 -15.98 23.59
CA ILE A 215 6.68 -14.73 22.99
C ILE A 215 7.67 -13.60 23.27
N ASP A 216 8.08 -13.41 24.53
CA ASP A 216 8.97 -12.31 24.89
C ASP A 216 10.40 -12.43 24.33
N SER A 217 10.89 -13.65 24.10
CA SER A 217 12.26 -13.86 23.63
C SER A 217 12.40 -13.98 22.11
N ILE A 218 11.36 -14.45 21.38
CA ILE A 218 11.44 -14.75 19.96
C ILE A 218 10.79 -13.65 19.13
N VAL A 219 9.56 -13.23 19.50
CA VAL A 219 8.75 -12.34 18.65
C VAL A 219 9.43 -11.00 18.36
N PRO A 220 10.10 -10.31 19.29
CA PRO A 220 10.81 -9.06 18.96
C PRO A 220 11.83 -9.24 17.83
N GLY A 221 12.58 -10.33 17.85
CA GLY A 221 13.56 -10.67 16.81
C GLY A 221 12.93 -10.93 15.43
N LEU A 222 11.71 -11.49 15.38
CA LEU A 222 10.96 -11.68 14.12
C LEU A 222 10.58 -10.35 13.49
N PHE A 223 10.10 -9.39 14.28
CA PHE A 223 9.78 -8.05 13.79
C PHE A 223 11.02 -7.34 13.25
N THR A 224 12.16 -7.43 13.96
CA THR A 224 13.44 -6.88 13.50
C THR A 224 13.85 -7.49 12.15
N LYS A 225 13.82 -8.82 12.03
CA LYS A 225 14.14 -9.52 10.77
C LYS A 225 13.17 -9.17 9.65
N GLY A 226 11.86 -9.02 9.95
CA GLY A 226 10.87 -8.54 8.99
C GLY A 226 11.24 -7.17 8.43
N LEU A 227 11.67 -6.24 9.29
CA LEU A 227 12.11 -4.91 8.86
C LEU A 227 13.37 -4.93 7.98
N GLU A 228 14.31 -5.85 8.24
CA GLU A 228 15.53 -6.00 7.44
C GLU A 228 15.22 -6.34 5.96
N LEU A 229 14.08 -7.00 5.69
CA LEU A 229 13.63 -7.32 4.33
C LEU A 229 13.22 -6.09 3.51
N MET A 230 13.05 -4.94 4.12
CA MET A 230 12.81 -3.68 3.42
C MET A 230 14.07 -3.10 2.75
N GLN A 231 15.26 -3.64 3.07
CA GLN A 231 16.49 -3.27 2.39
C GLN A 231 16.54 -3.88 0.97
N PRO A 232 17.26 -3.25 0.04
CA PRO A 232 17.48 -3.86 -1.27
C PRO A 232 18.01 -5.28 -1.15
N SER A 233 17.31 -6.22 -1.77
CA SER A 233 17.73 -7.63 -1.81
C SER A 233 19.05 -7.78 -2.55
N LYS A 234 19.94 -8.61 -2.01
CA LYS A 234 21.19 -9.00 -2.66
C LYS A 234 21.03 -10.30 -3.45
N GLU A 235 19.93 -11.00 -3.27
CA GLU A 235 19.67 -12.31 -3.85
C GLU A 235 18.73 -12.23 -5.06
N TYR A 236 17.71 -11.38 -4.96
CA TYR A 236 16.71 -11.19 -6.02
C TYR A 236 16.83 -9.83 -6.66
N ARG A 237 16.42 -9.74 -7.92
CA ARG A 237 16.29 -8.45 -8.60
C ARG A 237 15.24 -7.58 -7.91
N ASN A 238 15.60 -6.35 -7.56
CA ASN A 238 14.69 -5.43 -6.87
C ASN A 238 13.78 -4.70 -7.85
N ALA A 239 12.63 -4.24 -7.35
CA ALA A 239 11.70 -3.34 -8.01
C ALA A 239 11.33 -2.19 -7.06
N VAL A 240 10.71 -1.15 -7.57
CA VAL A 240 10.00 -0.20 -6.74
C VAL A 240 8.73 -0.90 -6.24
N VAL A 241 8.62 -1.09 -4.94
CA VAL A 241 7.48 -1.73 -4.28
C VAL A 241 6.67 -0.69 -3.51
N HIS A 242 5.37 -0.91 -3.43
CA HIS A 242 4.44 0.00 -2.77
C HIS A 242 4.58 -0.02 -1.24
N ARG A 243 4.74 -1.21 -0.67
CA ARG A 243 4.91 -1.54 0.76
C ARG A 243 3.64 -1.45 1.62
N ASP A 244 2.59 -0.77 1.18
CA ASP A 244 1.40 -0.47 2.00
C ASP A 244 0.10 -0.78 1.24
N LEU A 245 -0.08 -2.05 0.82
CA LEU A 245 -1.17 -2.51 -0.06
C LEU A 245 -2.37 -3.09 0.74
N TRP A 246 -2.88 -2.31 1.69
CA TRP A 246 -4.15 -2.60 2.36
C TRP A 246 -5.34 -1.96 1.63
N SER A 247 -6.57 -2.29 2.04
CA SER A 247 -7.80 -1.93 1.33
C SER A 247 -7.93 -0.44 0.98
N ASN A 248 -7.44 0.49 1.81
CA ASN A 248 -7.56 1.93 1.56
C ASN A 248 -6.62 2.45 0.47
N ASN A 249 -5.61 1.67 0.06
CA ASN A 249 -4.71 2.02 -1.03
C ASN A 249 -5.07 1.29 -2.34
N ILE A 250 -6.23 0.65 -2.38
CA ILE A 250 -6.73 -0.14 -3.50
C ILE A 250 -8.12 0.36 -3.89
N LEU A 251 -8.28 0.74 -5.15
CA LEU A 251 -9.57 1.17 -5.71
C LEU A 251 -10.06 0.11 -6.68
N ILE A 252 -11.27 -0.41 -6.47
CA ILE A 252 -11.83 -1.52 -7.24
C ILE A 252 -13.07 -1.05 -8.00
N LYS A 253 -13.10 -1.33 -9.30
CA LYS A 253 -14.28 -1.20 -10.13
C LYS A 253 -14.82 -2.59 -10.44
N LYS A 254 -16.08 -2.83 -10.06
CA LYS A 254 -16.81 -4.07 -10.36
C LYS A 254 -17.81 -3.82 -11.48
N GLU A 255 -17.70 -4.60 -12.53
CA GLU A 255 -18.68 -4.61 -13.62
C GLU A 255 -19.45 -5.93 -13.60
N ARG A 256 -20.71 -5.92 -14.10
CA ARG A 256 -21.57 -7.11 -14.04
C ARG A 256 -21.07 -8.32 -14.84
N ILE A 257 -20.26 -8.09 -15.86
CA ILE A 257 -19.90 -9.12 -16.87
C ILE A 257 -18.39 -9.27 -17.03
N SER A 258 -17.61 -8.31 -16.54
CA SER A 258 -16.15 -8.27 -16.68
C SER A 258 -15.47 -8.56 -15.34
N PRO A 259 -14.23 -9.08 -15.34
CA PRO A 259 -13.43 -9.16 -14.13
C PRO A 259 -13.31 -7.79 -13.44
N PRO A 260 -13.14 -7.73 -12.13
CA PRO A 260 -12.83 -6.47 -11.45
C PRO A 260 -11.60 -5.80 -12.07
N HIS A 261 -11.58 -4.46 -12.08
CA HIS A 261 -10.37 -3.70 -12.40
C HIS A 261 -9.89 -2.94 -11.17
N VAL A 262 -8.59 -2.91 -10.97
CA VAL A 262 -7.97 -2.35 -9.77
C VAL A 262 -6.99 -1.23 -10.13
N LEU A 263 -7.01 -0.17 -9.33
CA LEU A 263 -6.01 0.89 -9.34
C LEU A 263 -5.35 0.99 -7.96
N ILE A 264 -4.05 1.19 -7.93
CA ILE A 264 -3.25 1.40 -6.71
C ILE A 264 -3.06 2.91 -6.52
N VAL A 265 -3.16 3.37 -5.28
CA VAL A 265 -3.00 4.78 -4.90
C VAL A 265 -2.08 4.93 -3.68
N ASP A 266 -1.59 6.15 -3.42
CA ASP A 266 -0.78 6.50 -2.26
C ASP A 266 0.65 5.92 -2.26
N PHE A 267 1.50 6.44 -3.14
CA PHE A 267 2.88 5.98 -3.34
C PHE A 267 3.91 6.61 -2.38
N GLN A 268 3.48 7.16 -1.26
CA GLN A 268 4.34 7.86 -0.29
C GLN A 268 5.29 6.94 0.50
N THR A 269 5.01 5.63 0.51
CA THR A 269 5.79 4.64 1.29
C THR A 269 6.68 3.74 0.45
N VAL A 270 6.77 3.99 -0.86
CA VAL A 270 7.54 3.15 -1.79
C VAL A 270 9.00 2.98 -1.36
N ILE A 271 9.52 1.78 -1.59
CA ILE A 271 10.93 1.44 -1.38
C ILE A 271 11.45 0.59 -2.54
N TYR A 272 12.75 0.32 -2.58
CA TYR A 272 13.36 -0.52 -3.61
C TYR A 272 13.88 -1.82 -3.00
N THR A 273 13.13 -2.91 -3.21
CA THR A 273 13.45 -4.24 -2.66
C THR A 273 12.81 -5.35 -3.51
N SER A 274 12.82 -6.61 -3.01
CA SER A 274 12.16 -7.73 -3.68
C SER A 274 10.67 -7.46 -3.92
N PRO A 275 10.16 -7.63 -5.15
CA PRO A 275 8.75 -7.41 -5.45
C PRO A 275 7.80 -8.35 -4.71
N LEU A 276 8.30 -9.52 -4.26
CA LEU A 276 7.50 -10.49 -3.51
C LEU A 276 7.14 -10.00 -2.09
N LEU A 277 7.83 -8.95 -1.62
CA LEU A 277 7.46 -8.26 -0.39
C LEU A 277 6.05 -7.64 -0.51
N ASP A 278 5.76 -7.00 -1.64
CA ASP A 278 4.43 -6.44 -1.90
C ASP A 278 3.37 -7.51 -2.14
N LEU A 279 3.70 -8.54 -2.93
CA LEU A 279 2.76 -9.63 -3.19
C LEU A 279 2.35 -10.32 -1.89
N SER A 280 3.31 -10.63 -1.03
CA SER A 280 3.01 -11.25 0.27
C SER A 280 2.19 -10.32 1.17
N SER A 281 2.52 -9.02 1.21
CA SER A 281 1.78 -8.04 2.02
C SER A 281 0.35 -7.84 1.52
N LEU A 282 0.15 -7.71 0.21
CA LEU A 282 -1.18 -7.62 -0.41
C LEU A 282 -2.06 -8.78 0.01
N ILE A 283 -1.54 -10.01 -0.02
CA ILE A 283 -2.26 -11.21 0.38
C ILE A 283 -2.58 -11.16 1.89
N TYR A 284 -1.60 -10.85 2.74
CA TYR A 284 -1.79 -10.87 4.20
C TYR A 284 -2.73 -9.81 4.73
N PHE A 285 -2.74 -8.62 4.14
CA PHE A 285 -3.64 -7.55 4.57
C PHE A 285 -5.10 -7.81 4.22
N ASN A 286 -5.35 -8.50 3.10
CA ASN A 286 -6.67 -8.53 2.47
C ASN A 286 -7.35 -9.91 2.49
N THR A 287 -6.81 -10.91 3.23
CA THR A 287 -7.38 -12.27 3.31
C THR A 287 -7.45 -12.80 4.72
N THR A 288 -8.31 -13.78 4.92
CA THR A 288 -8.27 -14.65 6.12
C THR A 288 -7.14 -15.68 6.01
N ARG A 289 -6.84 -16.39 7.10
CA ARG A 289 -5.90 -17.50 7.09
C ARG A 289 -6.36 -18.63 6.14
N GLY A 290 -7.65 -18.97 6.18
CA GLY A 290 -8.22 -20.02 5.33
C GLY A 290 -8.06 -19.69 3.84
N ASP A 291 -8.28 -18.44 3.45
CA ASP A 291 -8.08 -17.98 2.08
C ASP A 291 -6.61 -18.08 1.66
N ARG A 292 -5.70 -17.64 2.53
CA ARG A 292 -4.25 -17.72 2.25
C ARG A 292 -3.77 -19.15 2.03
N ASP A 293 -4.23 -20.08 2.85
CA ASP A 293 -3.83 -21.49 2.77
C ASP A 293 -4.29 -22.15 1.44
N ILE A 294 -5.32 -21.61 0.80
CA ILE A 294 -5.88 -22.13 -0.47
C ILE A 294 -5.36 -21.35 -1.68
N TRP A 295 -5.32 -20.01 -1.62
CA TRP A 295 -5.17 -19.16 -2.80
C TRP A 295 -3.73 -18.70 -3.08
N THR A 296 -2.81 -18.85 -2.12
CA THR A 296 -1.45 -18.25 -2.25
C THR A 296 -0.74 -18.73 -3.50
N ASP A 297 -0.80 -20.01 -3.83
CA ASP A 297 -0.12 -20.57 -5.01
C ASP A 297 -0.70 -20.04 -6.32
N ASP A 298 -2.01 -19.89 -6.39
CA ASP A 298 -2.69 -19.30 -7.55
C ASP A 298 -2.26 -17.84 -7.76
N PHE A 299 -2.15 -17.06 -6.68
CA PHE A 299 -1.73 -15.66 -6.78
C PHE A 299 -0.25 -15.50 -7.15
N ILE A 300 0.62 -16.40 -6.69
CA ILE A 300 2.02 -16.43 -7.13
C ILE A 300 2.10 -16.71 -8.65
N GLU A 301 1.32 -17.65 -9.15
CA GLU A 301 1.27 -17.96 -10.58
C GLU A 301 0.67 -16.83 -11.41
N VAL A 302 -0.43 -16.20 -10.96
CA VAL A 302 -1.03 -15.02 -11.60
C VAL A 302 -0.02 -13.88 -11.68
N TYR A 303 0.68 -13.59 -10.57
CA TYR A 303 1.70 -12.55 -10.53
C TYR A 303 2.80 -12.80 -11.57
N TYR A 304 3.34 -14.02 -11.60
CA TYR A 304 4.42 -14.37 -12.52
C TYR A 304 3.96 -14.31 -13.99
N THR A 305 2.75 -14.80 -14.28
CA THR A 305 2.18 -14.78 -15.63
C THR A 305 2.07 -13.35 -16.16
N VAL A 306 1.45 -12.45 -15.38
CA VAL A 306 1.27 -11.05 -15.81
C VAL A 306 2.62 -10.32 -15.87
N LEU A 307 3.53 -10.56 -14.94
CA LEU A 307 4.88 -10.00 -15.01
C LEU A 307 5.61 -10.45 -16.29
N SER A 308 5.51 -11.75 -16.65
CA SER A 308 6.08 -12.29 -17.89
C SER A 308 5.51 -11.59 -19.12
N GLU A 309 4.19 -11.47 -19.21
CA GLU A 309 3.50 -10.81 -20.34
C GLU A 309 3.94 -9.35 -20.52
N GLU A 310 4.04 -8.59 -19.43
CA GLU A 310 4.48 -7.18 -19.46
C GLU A 310 5.95 -7.04 -19.89
N LEU A 311 6.82 -7.92 -19.40
CA LEU A 311 8.25 -7.92 -19.73
C LEU A 311 8.49 -8.38 -21.18
N GLU A 312 7.84 -9.46 -21.62
CA GLU A 312 7.92 -9.98 -22.99
C GLU A 312 7.43 -8.95 -24.02
N ALA A 313 6.33 -8.23 -23.72
CA ALA A 313 5.84 -7.14 -24.56
C ALA A 313 6.89 -6.03 -24.75
N SER A 314 7.85 -5.91 -23.82
CA SER A 314 8.98 -4.98 -23.87
C SER A 314 10.29 -5.62 -24.35
N GLY A 315 10.24 -6.89 -24.81
CA GLY A 315 11.40 -7.64 -25.30
C GLY A 315 12.38 -8.08 -24.20
N ILE A 316 11.88 -8.29 -22.98
CA ILE A 316 12.67 -8.70 -21.80
C ILE A 316 12.25 -10.12 -21.42
N ASP A 317 13.21 -11.04 -21.32
CA ASP A 317 12.96 -12.38 -20.78
C ASP A 317 12.77 -12.31 -19.27
N VAL A 318 11.61 -12.73 -18.77
CA VAL A 318 11.29 -12.74 -17.35
C VAL A 318 12.29 -13.56 -16.53
N ASN A 319 12.83 -14.65 -17.08
CA ASN A 319 13.81 -15.49 -16.39
C ASN A 319 15.15 -14.76 -16.12
N SER A 320 15.45 -13.70 -16.86
CA SER A 320 16.59 -12.82 -16.57
C SER A 320 16.35 -11.88 -15.38
N ILE A 321 15.10 -11.72 -14.96
CA ILE A 321 14.66 -10.84 -13.87
C ILE A 321 14.30 -11.65 -12.63
N LEU A 322 13.40 -12.62 -12.79
CA LEU A 322 12.87 -13.45 -11.73
C LEU A 322 12.63 -14.86 -12.29
N ASP A 323 13.52 -15.76 -11.93
CA ASP A 323 13.40 -17.17 -12.32
C ASP A 323 12.22 -17.82 -11.62
N LYS A 324 11.41 -18.57 -12.39
CA LYS A 324 10.20 -19.23 -11.87
C LYS A 324 10.52 -20.21 -10.73
N ALA A 325 11.66 -20.88 -10.76
CA ALA A 325 12.05 -21.81 -9.70
C ALA A 325 12.35 -21.08 -8.38
N SER A 326 12.86 -19.86 -8.43
CA SER A 326 13.16 -19.01 -7.26
C SER A 326 11.95 -18.26 -6.70
N LEU A 327 10.85 -18.19 -7.47
CA LEU A 327 9.69 -17.36 -7.15
C LEU A 327 9.06 -17.72 -5.80
N ARG A 328 8.85 -19.03 -5.57
CA ARG A 328 8.24 -19.51 -4.33
C ARG A 328 9.15 -19.28 -3.12
N ASP A 329 10.45 -19.49 -3.27
CA ASP A 329 11.42 -19.24 -2.20
C ASP A 329 11.48 -17.74 -1.85
N ALA A 330 11.48 -16.86 -2.85
CA ALA A 330 11.41 -15.41 -2.67
C ALA A 330 10.12 -14.98 -1.97
N TYR A 331 8.98 -15.60 -2.30
CA TYR A 331 7.71 -15.36 -1.60
C TYR A 331 7.78 -15.80 -0.13
N GLU A 332 8.27 -17.01 0.14
CA GLU A 332 8.40 -17.53 1.51
C GLU A 332 9.31 -16.65 2.39
N LYS A 333 10.43 -16.16 1.83
CA LYS A 333 11.30 -15.20 2.52
C LYS A 333 10.59 -13.86 2.81
N SER A 334 9.80 -13.37 1.86
CA SER A 334 9.04 -12.13 2.01
C SER A 334 7.86 -12.25 2.99
N ARG A 335 7.36 -13.46 3.23
CA ARG A 335 6.23 -13.72 4.14
C ARG A 335 6.48 -13.21 5.55
N LEU A 336 7.73 -13.27 6.05
CA LEU A 336 8.05 -12.77 7.39
C LEU A 336 7.78 -11.27 7.51
N PHE A 337 8.11 -10.49 6.47
CA PHE A 337 7.75 -9.09 6.43
C PHE A 337 6.23 -8.92 6.44
N ALA A 338 5.52 -9.61 5.54
CA ALA A 338 4.08 -9.47 5.39
C ALA A 338 3.33 -9.76 6.70
N ILE A 339 3.62 -10.88 7.37
CA ILE A 339 2.93 -11.26 8.59
C ILE A 339 3.24 -10.33 9.77
N THR A 340 4.50 -9.84 9.88
CA THR A 340 4.87 -8.88 10.92
C THR A 340 4.28 -7.50 10.66
N GLN A 341 4.18 -7.04 9.41
CA GLN A 341 3.46 -5.81 9.08
C GLN A 341 1.95 -5.95 9.29
N ALA A 342 1.36 -7.08 8.88
CA ALA A 342 -0.04 -7.35 9.14
C ALA A 342 -0.35 -7.36 10.65
N ALA A 343 0.54 -7.89 11.49
CA ALA A 343 0.40 -7.85 12.95
C ALA A 343 0.38 -6.43 13.54
N LEU A 344 0.96 -5.44 12.86
CA LEU A 344 0.89 -4.03 13.26
C LEU A 344 -0.39 -3.34 12.79
N ILE A 345 -0.86 -3.67 11.59
CA ILE A 345 -1.90 -2.94 10.86
C ILE A 345 -3.28 -3.59 11.05
N THR A 346 -3.37 -4.92 10.90
CA THR A 346 -4.67 -5.64 10.97
C THR A 346 -5.43 -5.38 12.27
N PRO A 347 -4.80 -5.31 13.46
CA PRO A 347 -5.54 -4.98 14.68
C PRO A 347 -6.20 -3.60 14.68
N VAL A 348 -5.77 -2.69 13.80
CA VAL A 348 -6.37 -1.37 13.64
C VAL A 348 -7.46 -1.41 12.56
N ILE A 349 -7.16 -1.98 11.38
CA ILE A 349 -8.07 -1.96 10.24
C ILE A 349 -9.21 -2.99 10.31
N ALA A 350 -9.07 -4.02 11.13
CA ALA A 350 -10.14 -4.99 11.36
C ALA A 350 -11.27 -4.47 12.28
N MET A 351 -11.13 -3.27 12.84
CA MET A 351 -12.22 -2.59 13.54
C MET A 351 -13.18 -1.96 12.55
N THR A 352 -14.44 -1.79 12.94
CA THR A 352 -15.34 -0.91 12.16
C THR A 352 -14.77 0.50 12.09
N LYS A 353 -15.12 1.23 11.03
CA LYS A 353 -14.66 2.60 10.81
C LYS A 353 -14.93 3.49 12.03
N GLU A 354 -16.16 3.45 12.57
CA GLU A 354 -16.58 4.25 13.72
C GLU A 354 -15.74 3.94 14.96
N LYS A 355 -15.46 2.67 15.22
CA LYS A 355 -14.67 2.23 16.37
C LYS A 355 -13.22 2.64 16.24
N CYS A 356 -12.66 2.51 15.04
CA CYS A 356 -11.30 2.93 14.75
C CYS A 356 -11.14 4.46 14.87
N GLU A 357 -12.09 5.24 14.36
CA GLU A 357 -12.11 6.70 14.50
C GLU A 357 -12.17 7.12 15.98
N ALA A 358 -13.06 6.52 16.77
CA ALA A 358 -13.20 6.83 18.19
C ALA A 358 -11.92 6.55 19.00
N ILE A 359 -11.16 5.52 18.64
CA ILE A 359 -9.96 5.08 19.37
C ILE A 359 -8.71 5.80 18.85
N PHE A 360 -8.46 5.76 17.53
CA PHE A 360 -7.18 6.15 16.93
C PHE A 360 -7.16 7.57 16.38
N PHE A 361 -8.31 8.22 16.18
CA PHE A 361 -8.39 9.60 15.66
C PHE A 361 -8.83 10.64 16.67
N ASN A 362 -8.97 10.25 17.93
CA ASN A 362 -9.16 11.21 19.02
C ASN A 362 -7.80 11.89 19.32
N PRO A 363 -7.68 13.24 19.21
CA PRO A 363 -6.43 13.95 19.46
C PRO A 363 -5.82 13.69 20.84
N GLU A 364 -6.63 13.39 21.86
CA GLU A 364 -6.18 13.12 23.21
C GLU A 364 -5.53 11.73 23.35
N SER A 365 -5.98 10.73 22.57
CA SER A 365 -5.50 9.34 22.65
C SER A 365 -4.46 9.01 21.61
N VAL A 366 -4.45 9.67 20.45
CA VAL A 366 -3.60 9.32 19.30
C VAL A 366 -2.11 9.30 19.68
N ARG A 367 -1.63 10.28 20.46
CA ARG A 367 -0.23 10.31 20.90
C ARG A 367 0.07 9.12 21.80
N ARG A 368 -0.74 8.87 22.82
CA ARG A 368 -0.56 7.77 23.77
C ARG A 368 -0.51 6.42 23.03
N LEU A 369 -1.44 6.18 22.12
CA LEU A 369 -1.55 4.93 21.37
C LEU A 369 -0.37 4.69 20.42
N ASN A 370 0.21 5.75 19.88
CA ASN A 370 1.32 5.65 18.96
C ASN A 370 2.70 5.66 19.64
N VAL A 371 2.80 6.18 20.87
CA VAL A 371 4.10 6.38 21.57
C VAL A 371 4.23 5.53 22.83
N GLU A 372 3.15 5.32 23.59
CA GLU A 372 3.20 4.65 24.88
C GLU A 372 2.70 3.20 24.83
N SER A 373 1.41 3.00 24.54
CA SER A 373 0.80 1.67 24.42
C SER A 373 -0.58 1.74 23.75
N ARG A 374 -0.92 0.70 22.99
CA ARG A 374 -2.25 0.44 22.44
C ARG A 374 -2.79 -0.96 22.76
N SER A 375 -2.11 -1.69 23.66
CA SER A 375 -2.45 -3.07 24.01
C SER A 375 -3.85 -3.17 24.58
N GLN A 376 -4.20 -2.28 25.53
CA GLN A 376 -5.48 -2.35 26.21
C GLN A 376 -6.66 -2.14 25.28
N GLU A 377 -6.55 -1.18 24.36
CA GLU A 377 -7.61 -0.88 23.37
C GLU A 377 -7.88 -2.09 22.47
N LEU A 378 -6.83 -2.75 21.95
CA LEU A 378 -7.01 -3.94 21.12
C LEU A 378 -7.63 -5.12 21.89
N ILE A 379 -7.23 -5.29 23.16
CA ILE A 379 -7.77 -6.31 24.05
C ILE A 379 -9.25 -6.05 24.35
N ASP A 380 -9.63 -4.79 24.60
CA ASP A 380 -11.00 -4.42 24.92
C ASP A 380 -11.92 -4.57 23.69
N VAL A 381 -11.45 -4.19 22.50
CA VAL A 381 -12.20 -4.46 21.25
C VAL A 381 -12.43 -5.95 21.06
N ALA A 382 -11.42 -6.80 21.32
CA ALA A 382 -11.55 -8.25 21.18
C ALA A 382 -12.50 -8.90 22.22
N LYS A 383 -12.78 -8.26 23.35
CA LYS A 383 -13.78 -8.71 24.32
C LYS A 383 -15.22 -8.47 23.82
N GLU A 384 -15.39 -7.41 23.03
CA GLU A 384 -16.70 -6.94 22.57
C GLU A 384 -17.08 -7.47 21.18
N ASP A 385 -16.08 -7.81 20.35
CA ASP A 385 -16.26 -8.17 18.95
C ASP A 385 -15.54 -9.50 18.64
N GLU A 386 -16.35 -10.57 18.51
CA GLU A 386 -15.83 -11.92 18.23
C GLU A 386 -15.27 -12.05 16.79
N ASN A 387 -15.77 -11.30 15.80
CA ASN A 387 -15.24 -11.31 14.44
C ASN A 387 -13.86 -10.66 14.40
N TYR A 388 -13.73 -9.51 15.03
CA TYR A 388 -12.44 -8.85 15.23
C TYR A 388 -11.43 -9.78 15.91
N LYS A 389 -11.86 -10.37 17.03
CA LYS A 389 -11.03 -11.30 17.81
C LYS A 389 -10.58 -12.49 16.98
N ALA A 390 -11.49 -13.11 16.22
CA ALA A 390 -11.18 -14.26 15.37
C ALA A 390 -10.12 -13.87 14.32
N ARG A 391 -10.30 -12.76 13.60
CA ARG A 391 -9.40 -12.28 12.55
C ARG A 391 -8.01 -11.92 13.07
N VAL A 392 -7.92 -11.21 14.19
CA VAL A 392 -6.63 -10.84 14.80
C VAL A 392 -5.93 -12.07 15.36
N THR A 393 -6.69 -12.97 16.05
CA THR A 393 -6.12 -14.18 16.64
C THR A 393 -5.55 -15.13 15.59
N GLU A 394 -6.26 -15.38 14.48
CA GLU A 394 -5.77 -16.28 13.42
C GLU A 394 -4.47 -15.80 12.79
N LEU A 395 -4.34 -14.48 12.58
CA LEU A 395 -3.13 -13.87 12.04
C LEU A 395 -1.95 -13.98 13.01
N LEU A 396 -2.17 -13.64 14.28
CA LEU A 396 -1.12 -13.68 15.29
C LEU A 396 -0.72 -15.11 15.67
N ASP A 397 -1.67 -16.05 15.72
CA ASP A 397 -1.39 -17.47 15.91
C ASP A 397 -0.57 -18.06 14.75
N GLU A 398 -0.72 -17.54 13.51
CA GLU A 398 0.13 -17.95 12.41
C GLU A 398 1.62 -17.59 12.64
N ILE A 399 1.92 -16.47 13.30
CA ILE A 399 3.29 -16.14 13.72
C ILE A 399 3.82 -17.21 14.69
N VAL A 400 2.99 -17.60 15.65
CA VAL A 400 3.34 -18.63 16.64
C VAL A 400 3.63 -19.97 15.97
N GLU A 401 2.76 -20.40 15.06
CA GLU A 401 2.88 -21.67 14.35
C GLU A 401 4.11 -21.75 13.44
N ARG A 402 4.42 -20.66 12.75
CA ARG A 402 5.49 -20.68 11.77
C ARG A 402 6.88 -20.44 12.37
N TYR A 403 6.94 -19.64 13.44
CA TYR A 403 8.21 -19.11 13.88
C TYR A 403 8.53 -19.35 15.37
N VAL A 404 7.51 -19.61 16.20
CA VAL A 404 7.73 -19.89 17.63
C VAL A 404 7.70 -21.41 17.90
N PHE A 405 6.70 -22.10 17.33
CA PHE A 405 6.55 -23.56 17.42
C PHE A 405 6.45 -24.19 16.02
N PRO A 406 7.46 -24.06 15.16
CA PRO A 406 7.38 -24.64 13.84
C PRO A 406 7.23 -26.15 13.93
N LYS A 407 6.24 -26.72 13.22
CA LYS A 407 6.14 -28.16 13.08
C LYS A 407 7.37 -28.66 12.29
N PRO A 408 7.93 -29.83 12.62
CA PRO A 408 8.95 -30.45 11.78
C PRO A 408 8.43 -30.54 10.34
N SER A 409 9.27 -30.16 9.37
CA SER A 409 8.96 -30.35 7.94
C SER A 409 8.70 -31.83 7.70
N THR A 410 7.49 -32.19 7.31
CA THR A 410 7.12 -33.55 6.91
C THR A 410 7.73 -33.91 5.57
#